data_d9c47fd2c3f9cdabffa019f441019e8d
#
_entry.id   d9c47fd2c3f9cdabffa019f441019e8d
#
_cell.length_a   1.000
_cell.length_b   1.000
_cell.length_c   1.000
_cell.angle_alpha   90.00
_cell.angle_beta   90.00
_cell.angle_gamma   90.00
#
_symmetry.space_group_name_H-M   'P 1'
#
loop_
_entity.id
_entity.type
_entity.pdbx_description
1 polymer ?
#
loop_
_entity_poly.entity_id
_entity_poly.type
_entity_poly.pdbx_seq_one_letter_code
_entity_poly.pdbx_strand_id
1 'polypeptide(L)'
;LGSTKEICLELRKLTEKVVKKNLTDGILFSGGLDTSIVAFEASKHTKLEAFTVAFENSPALDVEYSKLMADLLKMNHTVHVFGLEEMQSAIQDVIKVLKVFDPMDVRNSVAAYVGLKAAKENGIKEIMTGDGLDELLAGYSWLFELDQMELKEYLSNMWQVMQFTSIPMAQSIGMISKPPFLDPEFKSFAYSIDPKLMIRKEREKIWGKWIIRKAYEGLIPDEIVWRLKTPLEFGSGTTIFPKVFNKKITDSYFEEKSKKYLDVDKVTIRDKEHLFYYEIFRSHFGIPSEVFKDSEGKQCPYCK
;
A
#
# COMPACT_ATOMS: atom_id res chain seq x y z
N LEU A 1 21.75 18.28 -8.54
CA LEU A 1 20.97 17.65 -9.60
C LEU A 1 20.71 18.68 -10.72
N GLY A 2 20.71 18.23 -12.00
CA GLY A 2 20.49 19.06 -13.17
C GLY A 2 19.10 19.69 -13.28
N SER A 3 18.72 20.10 -14.49
CA SER A 3 17.40 20.64 -14.79
C SER A 3 16.29 19.60 -14.51
N THR A 4 15.05 20.04 -14.32
CA THR A 4 13.88 19.15 -14.18
C THR A 4 13.83 18.09 -15.31
N LYS A 5 14.17 18.48 -16.54
CA LYS A 5 14.18 17.56 -17.70
C LYS A 5 15.24 16.48 -17.57
N GLU A 6 16.41 16.80 -17.07
CA GLU A 6 17.49 15.84 -16.84
C GLU A 6 17.12 14.88 -15.72
N ILE A 7 16.55 15.37 -14.63
CA ILE A 7 16.07 14.54 -13.52
C ILE A 7 14.96 13.59 -13.98
N CYS A 8 13.99 14.06 -14.77
CA CYS A 8 12.95 13.20 -15.34
C CYS A 8 13.52 12.10 -16.23
N LEU A 9 14.53 12.43 -17.05
CA LEU A 9 15.18 11.45 -17.91
C LEU A 9 15.93 10.38 -17.10
N GLU A 10 16.64 10.82 -16.07
CA GLU A 10 17.38 9.91 -15.17
C GLU A 10 16.43 9.02 -14.37
N LEU A 11 15.34 9.57 -13.82
CA LEU A 11 14.29 8.79 -13.16
C LEU A 11 13.74 7.70 -14.06
N ARG A 12 13.43 8.00 -15.34
CA ARG A 12 12.93 6.98 -16.26
C ARG A 12 13.94 5.88 -16.51
N LYS A 13 15.20 6.23 -16.80
CA LYS A 13 16.27 5.24 -17.02
C LYS A 13 16.47 4.34 -15.80
N LEU A 14 16.46 4.97 -14.62
CA LEU A 14 16.66 4.25 -13.38
C LEU A 14 15.46 3.37 -13.05
N THR A 15 14.24 3.86 -13.26
CA THR A 15 13.02 3.06 -13.06
C THR A 15 13.02 1.83 -13.97
N GLU A 16 13.30 2.01 -15.28
CA GLU A 16 13.43 0.89 -16.22
C GLU A 16 14.49 -0.12 -15.74
N LYS A 17 15.65 0.35 -15.32
CA LYS A 17 16.75 -0.49 -14.83
C LYS A 17 16.33 -1.30 -13.59
N VAL A 18 15.72 -0.68 -12.58
CA VAL A 18 15.35 -1.38 -11.34
C VAL A 18 14.15 -2.29 -11.55
N VAL A 19 13.20 -1.93 -12.42
CA VAL A 19 12.11 -2.83 -12.82
C VAL A 19 12.66 -4.05 -13.53
N LYS A 20 13.57 -3.88 -14.49
CA LYS A 20 14.21 -4.99 -15.19
C LYS A 20 15.00 -5.92 -14.26
N LYS A 21 15.68 -5.36 -13.26
CA LYS A 21 16.41 -6.13 -12.23
C LYS A 21 15.47 -6.96 -11.33
N ASN A 22 14.27 -6.44 -11.07
CA ASN A 22 13.26 -7.07 -10.21
C ASN A 22 12.13 -7.72 -11.02
N LEU A 23 12.33 -7.98 -12.31
CA LEU A 23 11.30 -8.46 -13.22
C LEU A 23 10.73 -9.80 -12.77
N THR A 24 9.41 -9.92 -12.81
CA THR A 24 8.62 -11.13 -12.57
C THR A 24 7.48 -11.20 -13.56
N ASP A 25 6.81 -12.34 -13.65
CA ASP A 25 5.64 -12.50 -14.51
C ASP A 25 4.37 -11.91 -13.91
N GLY A 26 4.32 -11.72 -12.59
CA GLY A 26 3.14 -11.22 -11.87
C GLY A 26 3.31 -9.81 -11.31
N ILE A 27 2.21 -9.06 -11.23
CA ILE A 27 2.15 -7.76 -10.56
C ILE A 27 0.85 -7.61 -9.75
N LEU A 28 0.93 -7.16 -8.48
CA LEU A 28 -0.21 -6.61 -7.77
C LEU A 28 -0.55 -5.25 -8.38
N PHE A 29 -1.78 -5.11 -8.89
CA PHE A 29 -2.07 -4.04 -9.81
C PHE A 29 -3.33 -3.25 -9.44
N SER A 30 -3.15 -2.02 -8.98
CA SER A 30 -4.25 -1.11 -8.63
C SER A 30 -4.63 -0.14 -9.76
N GLY A 31 -3.85 -0.08 -10.85
CA GLY A 31 -4.01 0.98 -11.85
C GLY A 31 -3.70 2.38 -11.31
N GLY A 32 -3.14 2.49 -10.11
CA GLY A 32 -2.58 3.73 -9.57
C GLY A 32 -1.25 4.07 -10.25
N LEU A 33 -0.75 5.30 -10.04
CA LEU A 33 0.49 5.77 -10.67
C LEU A 33 1.64 4.79 -10.50
N ASP A 34 1.89 4.32 -9.28
CA ASP A 34 3.05 3.53 -8.90
C ASP A 34 3.08 2.18 -9.61
N THR A 35 1.97 1.43 -9.49
CA THR A 35 1.84 0.13 -10.14
C THR A 35 1.78 0.27 -11.67
N SER A 36 1.21 1.36 -12.19
CA SER A 36 1.17 1.62 -13.62
C SER A 36 2.54 1.94 -14.21
N ILE A 37 3.39 2.66 -13.48
CA ILE A 37 4.79 2.88 -13.89
C ILE A 37 5.56 1.55 -13.90
N VAL A 38 5.44 0.73 -12.85
CA VAL A 38 6.09 -0.59 -12.82
C VAL A 38 5.60 -1.46 -13.98
N ALA A 39 4.28 -1.54 -14.20
CA ALA A 39 3.71 -2.31 -15.30
C ALA A 39 4.16 -1.81 -16.66
N PHE A 40 4.20 -0.49 -16.89
CA PHE A 40 4.66 0.13 -18.13
C PHE A 40 6.11 -0.25 -18.44
N GLU A 41 7.00 -0.17 -17.47
CA GLU A 41 8.40 -0.53 -17.66
C GLU A 41 8.58 -2.05 -17.85
N ALA A 42 7.88 -2.86 -17.04
CA ALA A 42 7.99 -4.32 -17.12
C ALA A 42 7.41 -4.90 -18.41
N SER A 43 6.32 -4.33 -18.94
CA SER A 43 5.68 -4.79 -20.18
C SER A 43 6.58 -4.69 -21.42
N LYS A 44 7.66 -3.90 -21.35
CA LYS A 44 8.69 -3.85 -22.41
C LYS A 44 9.54 -5.12 -22.47
N HIS A 45 9.52 -5.93 -21.40
CA HIS A 45 10.45 -7.06 -21.23
C HIS A 45 9.76 -8.41 -21.05
N THR A 46 8.53 -8.44 -20.55
CA THR A 46 7.76 -9.66 -20.33
C THR A 46 6.26 -9.44 -20.54
N LYS A 47 5.51 -10.52 -20.72
CA LYS A 47 4.06 -10.50 -20.71
C LYS A 47 3.59 -10.64 -19.28
N LEU A 48 2.97 -9.60 -18.73
CA LEU A 48 2.56 -9.54 -17.33
C LEU A 48 1.20 -10.20 -17.08
N GLU A 49 1.12 -10.87 -15.94
CA GLU A 49 -0.12 -11.29 -15.27
C GLU A 49 -0.44 -10.28 -14.16
N ALA A 50 -1.47 -9.46 -14.37
CA ALA A 50 -1.86 -8.40 -13.44
C ALA A 50 -3.02 -8.87 -12.55
N PHE A 51 -2.91 -8.63 -11.24
CA PHE A 51 -3.90 -9.02 -10.23
C PHE A 51 -4.43 -7.80 -9.50
N THR A 52 -5.73 -7.55 -9.65
CA THR A 52 -6.47 -6.50 -8.94
C THR A 52 -7.50 -7.15 -8.04
N VAL A 53 -7.75 -6.59 -6.86
CA VAL A 53 -8.75 -7.08 -5.93
C VAL A 53 -9.89 -6.09 -5.77
N ALA A 54 -11.09 -6.62 -5.55
CA ALA A 54 -12.27 -5.82 -5.26
C ALA A 54 -13.12 -6.53 -4.20
N PHE A 55 -13.51 -5.81 -3.15
CA PHE A 55 -14.51 -6.35 -2.22
C PHE A 55 -15.90 -6.31 -2.85
N GLU A 56 -16.66 -7.38 -2.72
CA GLU A 56 -18.00 -7.51 -3.30
C GLU A 56 -18.94 -6.37 -2.87
N ASN A 57 -19.79 -5.92 -3.77
CA ASN A 57 -20.76 -4.85 -3.53
C ASN A 57 -20.15 -3.54 -2.97
N SER A 58 -18.90 -3.26 -3.32
CA SER A 58 -18.21 -2.02 -2.98
C SER A 58 -17.82 -1.22 -4.24
N PRO A 59 -17.53 0.08 -4.14
CA PRO A 59 -17.17 0.89 -5.30
C PRO A 59 -15.82 0.53 -5.93
N ALA A 60 -14.93 -0.17 -5.24
CA ALA A 60 -13.64 -0.70 -5.72
C ALA A 60 -13.01 0.08 -6.90
N LEU A 61 -12.66 1.35 -6.66
CA LEU A 61 -12.27 2.31 -7.70
C LEU A 61 -11.06 1.87 -8.54
N ASP A 62 -10.21 1.00 -8.01
CA ASP A 62 -9.01 0.52 -8.70
C ASP A 62 -9.34 -0.38 -9.91
N VAL A 63 -10.53 -0.99 -9.94
CA VAL A 63 -10.94 -1.88 -11.04
C VAL A 63 -11.00 -1.15 -12.38
N GLU A 64 -11.52 0.08 -12.40
CA GLU A 64 -11.65 0.87 -13.64
C GLU A 64 -10.24 1.24 -14.18
N TYR A 65 -9.40 1.81 -13.34
CA TYR A 65 -8.05 2.24 -13.72
C TYR A 65 -7.11 1.09 -14.06
N SER A 66 -7.24 -0.03 -13.33
CA SER A 66 -6.45 -1.22 -13.65
C SER A 66 -6.84 -1.82 -15.00
N LYS A 67 -8.12 -1.86 -15.35
CA LYS A 67 -8.57 -2.28 -16.67
C LYS A 67 -8.03 -1.38 -17.78
N LEU A 68 -8.16 -0.06 -17.62
CA LEU A 68 -7.64 0.91 -18.58
C LEU A 68 -6.16 0.65 -18.92
N MET A 69 -5.34 0.50 -17.88
CA MET A 69 -3.91 0.27 -18.08
C MET A 69 -3.59 -1.15 -18.58
N ALA A 70 -4.32 -2.17 -18.11
CA ALA A 70 -4.13 -3.53 -18.58
C ALA A 70 -4.43 -3.67 -20.08
N ASP A 71 -5.49 -3.03 -20.56
CA ASP A 71 -5.85 -3.00 -21.98
C ASP A 71 -4.78 -2.27 -22.80
N LEU A 72 -4.31 -1.11 -22.32
CA LEU A 72 -3.25 -0.34 -22.97
C LEU A 72 -1.95 -1.15 -23.11
N LEU A 73 -1.55 -1.85 -22.07
CA LEU A 73 -0.31 -2.61 -22.02
C LEU A 73 -0.49 -4.07 -22.51
N LYS A 74 -1.69 -4.46 -22.89
CA LYS A 74 -2.05 -5.83 -23.35
C LYS A 74 -1.65 -6.91 -22.35
N MET A 75 -1.82 -6.61 -21.07
CA MET A 75 -1.56 -7.55 -19.97
C MET A 75 -2.71 -8.57 -19.84
N ASN A 76 -2.40 -9.75 -19.34
CA ASN A 76 -3.44 -10.62 -18.81
C ASN A 76 -3.88 -10.04 -17.46
N HIS A 77 -5.16 -9.73 -17.31
CA HIS A 77 -5.67 -9.04 -16.13
C HIS A 77 -6.77 -9.84 -15.44
N THR A 78 -6.48 -10.22 -14.20
CA THR A 78 -7.44 -10.88 -13.30
C THR A 78 -7.94 -9.90 -12.25
N VAL A 79 -9.26 -9.69 -12.21
CA VAL A 79 -9.94 -8.98 -11.12
C VAL A 79 -10.52 -10.03 -10.18
N HIS A 80 -9.91 -10.21 -9.02
CA HIS A 80 -10.39 -11.11 -7.99
C HIS A 80 -11.38 -10.39 -7.07
N VAL A 81 -12.66 -10.82 -7.14
CA VAL A 81 -13.72 -10.30 -6.27
C VAL A 81 -13.85 -11.21 -5.06
N PHE A 82 -13.64 -10.67 -3.87
CA PHE A 82 -13.71 -11.43 -2.62
C PHE A 82 -14.87 -10.99 -1.72
N GLY A 83 -15.45 -11.94 -1.01
CA GLY A 83 -16.60 -11.74 -0.14
C GLY A 83 -16.25 -11.84 1.35
N LEU A 84 -17.32 -11.92 2.17
CA LEU A 84 -17.21 -11.90 3.63
C LEU A 84 -16.42 -13.07 4.22
N GLU A 85 -16.53 -14.28 3.67
CA GLU A 85 -15.81 -15.45 4.18
C GLU A 85 -14.30 -15.32 3.94
N GLU A 86 -13.92 -14.96 2.72
CA GLU A 86 -12.51 -14.75 2.37
C GLU A 86 -11.93 -13.58 3.15
N MET A 87 -12.69 -12.48 3.32
CA MET A 87 -12.32 -11.36 4.17
C MET A 87 -11.99 -11.80 5.59
N GLN A 88 -12.87 -12.60 6.23
CA GLN A 88 -12.67 -13.06 7.61
C GLN A 88 -11.43 -13.95 7.74
N SER A 89 -11.22 -14.86 6.79
CA SER A 89 -10.02 -15.69 6.75
C SER A 89 -8.76 -14.82 6.58
N ALA A 90 -8.79 -13.88 5.63
CA ALA A 90 -7.65 -13.00 5.37
C ALA A 90 -7.31 -12.10 6.55
N ILE A 91 -8.31 -11.60 7.29
CA ILE A 91 -8.09 -10.81 8.52
C ILE A 91 -7.30 -11.63 9.55
N GLN A 92 -7.68 -12.90 9.78
CA GLN A 92 -6.98 -13.76 10.73
C GLN A 92 -5.52 -13.97 10.31
N ASP A 93 -5.28 -14.27 9.04
CA ASP A 93 -3.94 -14.49 8.51
C ASP A 93 -3.09 -13.21 8.60
N VAL A 94 -3.64 -12.05 8.23
CA VAL A 94 -2.98 -10.75 8.31
C VAL A 94 -2.56 -10.44 9.74
N ILE A 95 -3.49 -10.54 10.69
CA ILE A 95 -3.20 -10.26 12.11
C ILE A 95 -2.13 -11.21 12.64
N LYS A 96 -2.22 -12.49 12.28
CA LYS A 96 -1.26 -13.51 12.72
C LYS A 96 0.15 -13.26 12.15
N VAL A 97 0.27 -12.84 10.89
CA VAL A 97 1.56 -12.61 10.24
C VAL A 97 2.18 -11.29 10.68
N LEU A 98 1.39 -10.22 10.67
CA LEU A 98 1.90 -8.86 10.91
C LEU A 98 1.90 -8.46 12.39
N LYS A 99 1.15 -9.19 13.24
CA LYS A 99 0.94 -8.86 14.66
C LYS A 99 0.40 -7.44 14.86
N VAL A 100 -0.54 -7.03 14.01
CA VAL A 100 -1.21 -5.72 14.06
C VAL A 100 -2.70 -5.90 14.29
N PHE A 101 -3.35 -4.88 14.84
CA PHE A 101 -4.80 -4.83 15.01
C PHE A 101 -5.38 -3.43 14.75
N ASP A 102 -4.57 -2.49 14.27
CA ASP A 102 -5.07 -1.20 13.79
C ASP A 102 -5.96 -1.39 12.57
N PRO A 103 -7.18 -0.80 12.54
CA PRO A 103 -8.11 -0.99 11.42
C PRO A 103 -7.58 -0.59 10.06
N MET A 104 -6.81 0.48 9.95
CA MET A 104 -6.26 0.92 8.67
C MET A 104 -5.19 -0.06 8.15
N ASP A 105 -4.29 -0.50 9.04
CA ASP A 105 -3.25 -1.47 8.70
C ASP A 105 -3.86 -2.80 8.26
N VAL A 106 -4.87 -3.29 8.98
CA VAL A 106 -5.52 -4.56 8.66
C VAL A 106 -6.27 -4.45 7.33
N ARG A 107 -7.08 -3.40 7.09
CA ARG A 107 -7.84 -3.22 5.83
C ARG A 107 -6.93 -3.18 4.61
N ASN A 108 -5.85 -2.41 4.68
CA ASN A 108 -4.88 -2.30 3.58
C ASN A 108 -4.16 -3.63 3.36
N SER A 109 -3.76 -4.30 4.43
CA SER A 109 -3.04 -5.58 4.33
C SER A 109 -3.92 -6.73 3.85
N VAL A 110 -5.22 -6.74 4.20
CA VAL A 110 -6.19 -7.72 3.67
C VAL A 110 -6.29 -7.61 2.16
N ALA A 111 -6.44 -6.40 1.61
CA ALA A 111 -6.51 -6.21 0.17
C ALA A 111 -5.24 -6.73 -0.54
N ALA A 112 -4.06 -6.40 -0.02
CA ALA A 112 -2.79 -6.89 -0.55
C ALA A 112 -2.67 -8.42 -0.44
N TYR A 113 -3.04 -8.99 0.70
CA TYR A 113 -2.95 -10.44 0.95
C TYR A 113 -3.87 -11.26 0.05
N VAL A 114 -5.12 -10.83 -0.12
CA VAL A 114 -6.06 -11.48 -1.04
C VAL A 114 -5.52 -11.46 -2.48
N GLY A 115 -4.93 -10.33 -2.91
CA GLY A 115 -4.30 -10.26 -4.23
C GLY A 115 -3.10 -11.19 -4.39
N LEU A 116 -2.28 -11.35 -3.34
CA LEU A 116 -1.17 -12.29 -3.32
C LEU A 116 -1.67 -13.74 -3.41
N LYS A 117 -2.74 -14.09 -2.68
CA LYS A 117 -3.36 -15.43 -2.77
C LYS A 117 -3.88 -15.71 -4.17
N ALA A 118 -4.63 -14.76 -4.76
CA ALA A 118 -5.13 -14.89 -6.12
C ALA A 118 -4.00 -15.09 -7.13
N ALA A 119 -2.90 -14.35 -7.02
CA ALA A 119 -1.72 -14.52 -7.86
C ALA A 119 -1.08 -15.92 -7.68
N LYS A 120 -0.92 -16.37 -6.44
CA LYS A 120 -0.38 -17.70 -6.13
C LYS A 120 -1.23 -18.83 -6.72
N GLU A 121 -2.54 -18.73 -6.62
CA GLU A 121 -3.49 -19.70 -7.18
C GLU A 121 -3.42 -19.77 -8.71
N ASN A 122 -3.00 -18.67 -9.35
CA ASN A 122 -2.69 -18.62 -10.78
C ASN A 122 -1.23 -19.00 -11.12
N GLY A 123 -0.49 -19.58 -10.17
CA GLY A 123 0.84 -20.15 -10.40
C GLY A 123 1.99 -19.15 -10.26
N ILE A 124 1.72 -17.89 -9.88
CA ILE A 124 2.75 -16.88 -9.68
C ILE A 124 3.53 -17.19 -8.39
N LYS A 125 4.85 -17.20 -8.49
CA LYS A 125 5.77 -17.43 -7.36
C LYS A 125 6.44 -16.16 -6.87
N GLU A 126 6.72 -15.25 -7.78
CA GLU A 126 7.32 -13.96 -7.53
C GLU A 126 6.42 -12.86 -8.11
N ILE A 127 6.23 -11.76 -7.38
CA ILE A 127 5.28 -10.73 -7.78
C ILE A 127 5.85 -9.33 -7.54
N MET A 128 5.75 -8.45 -8.54
CA MET A 128 6.07 -7.05 -8.37
C MET A 128 4.97 -6.29 -7.65
N THR A 129 5.36 -5.23 -6.93
CA THR A 129 4.44 -4.28 -6.30
C THR A 129 4.89 -2.84 -6.54
N GLY A 130 4.00 -1.88 -6.29
CA GLY A 130 4.30 -0.45 -6.36
C GLY A 130 4.83 0.16 -5.06
N ASP A 131 5.20 -0.65 -4.07
CA ASP A 131 5.60 -0.20 -2.75
C ASP A 131 6.82 0.71 -2.78
N GLY A 132 6.81 1.73 -1.94
CA GLY A 132 7.93 2.62 -1.69
C GLY A 132 7.87 3.97 -2.40
N LEU A 133 7.12 4.10 -3.49
CA LEU A 133 7.15 5.34 -4.26
C LEU A 133 6.47 6.52 -3.54
N ASP A 134 5.42 6.27 -2.76
CA ASP A 134 4.78 7.31 -1.93
C ASP A 134 5.73 7.82 -0.85
N GLU A 135 6.43 6.93 -0.18
CA GLU A 135 7.39 7.22 0.87
C GLU A 135 8.63 7.94 0.33
N LEU A 136 9.10 7.52 -0.82
CA LEU A 136 10.33 8.06 -1.41
C LEU A 136 10.13 9.44 -2.05
N LEU A 137 8.94 9.72 -2.60
CA LEU A 137 8.68 10.94 -3.38
C LEU A 137 7.49 11.77 -2.86
N ALA A 138 7.21 11.70 -1.56
CA ALA A 138 6.18 12.50 -0.88
C ALA A 138 4.78 12.35 -1.52
N GLY A 139 4.26 11.12 -1.62
CA GLY A 139 2.97 10.84 -2.24
C GLY A 139 1.75 11.15 -1.39
N TYR A 140 1.90 11.39 -0.10
CA TYR A 140 0.82 11.56 0.86
C TYR A 140 0.39 13.01 1.02
N SER A 141 -0.91 13.29 1.01
CA SER A 141 -1.46 14.64 1.01
C SER A 141 -1.15 15.44 2.28
N TRP A 142 -1.03 14.79 3.44
CA TRP A 142 -0.66 15.49 4.68
C TRP A 142 0.76 16.09 4.65
N LEU A 143 1.63 15.63 3.75
CA LEU A 143 2.96 16.19 3.55
C LEU A 143 2.92 17.55 2.83
N PHE A 144 1.79 17.91 2.21
CA PHE A 144 1.66 19.13 1.40
C PHE A 144 1.61 20.41 2.24
N GLU A 145 1.33 20.27 3.54
CA GLU A 145 1.27 21.38 4.51
C GLU A 145 2.63 21.67 5.16
N LEU A 146 3.61 20.77 5.01
CA LEU A 146 4.93 20.93 5.58
C LEU A 146 5.77 21.92 4.77
N ASP A 147 6.56 22.72 5.47
CA ASP A 147 7.60 23.51 4.80
C ASP A 147 8.74 22.59 4.30
N GLN A 148 9.71 23.17 3.59
CA GLN A 148 10.76 22.37 2.94
C GLN A 148 11.72 21.71 3.93
N MET A 149 11.98 22.35 5.06
CA MET A 149 12.85 21.79 6.10
C MET A 149 12.13 20.66 6.83
N GLU A 150 10.89 20.90 7.23
CA GLU A 150 10.01 19.93 7.86
C GLU A 150 9.81 18.71 6.95
N LEU A 151 9.53 18.92 5.66
CA LEU A 151 9.37 17.85 4.69
C LEU A 151 10.64 16.99 4.57
N LYS A 152 11.80 17.62 4.47
CA LYS A 152 13.08 16.91 4.37
C LYS A 152 13.37 16.06 5.61
N GLU A 153 13.14 16.62 6.79
CA GLU A 153 13.32 15.91 8.06
C GLU A 153 12.33 14.75 8.17
N TYR A 154 11.05 15.01 7.87
CA TYR A 154 10.01 13.98 7.91
C TYR A 154 10.33 12.81 6.96
N LEU A 155 10.66 13.10 5.71
CA LEU A 155 11.04 12.08 4.73
C LEU A 155 12.27 11.29 5.20
N SER A 156 13.30 11.96 5.72
CA SER A 156 14.50 11.28 6.24
C SER A 156 14.17 10.29 7.36
N ASN A 157 13.27 10.68 8.28
CA ASN A 157 12.81 9.81 9.36
C ASN A 157 11.96 8.65 8.85
N MET A 158 11.03 8.93 7.93
CA MET A 158 10.17 7.91 7.32
C MET A 158 10.98 6.85 6.57
N TRP A 159 12.02 7.26 5.83
CA TRP A 159 12.88 6.32 5.09
C TRP A 159 13.65 5.33 5.96
N GLN A 160 13.87 5.66 7.23
CA GLN A 160 14.55 4.77 8.18
C GLN A 160 13.61 3.71 8.75
N VAL A 161 12.30 4.01 8.83
CA VAL A 161 11.33 3.16 9.53
C VAL A 161 10.29 2.52 8.61
N MET A 162 10.24 2.91 7.33
CA MET A 162 9.23 2.38 6.39
C MET A 162 9.32 0.86 6.27
N GLN A 163 8.15 0.24 6.37
CA GLN A 163 7.97 -1.20 6.19
C GLN A 163 6.78 -1.43 5.24
N PHE A 164 6.85 -2.51 4.48
CA PHE A 164 5.84 -2.80 3.47
C PHE A 164 5.25 -4.17 3.72
N THR A 165 3.94 -4.22 3.95
CA THR A 165 3.23 -5.44 4.35
C THR A 165 3.19 -6.49 3.25
N SER A 166 3.35 -6.11 1.99
CA SER A 166 3.42 -7.03 0.85
C SER A 166 4.55 -8.08 1.00
N ILE A 167 5.67 -7.69 1.62
CA ILE A 167 6.84 -8.56 1.79
C ILE A 167 6.55 -9.71 2.77
N PRO A 168 6.25 -9.47 4.07
CA PRO A 168 5.95 -10.55 5.01
C PRO A 168 4.68 -11.33 4.64
N MET A 169 3.69 -10.69 4.01
CA MET A 169 2.49 -11.38 3.56
C MET A 169 2.78 -12.36 2.41
N ALA A 170 3.58 -11.96 1.42
CA ALA A 170 4.03 -12.87 0.35
C ALA A 170 4.83 -14.05 0.92
N GLN A 171 5.77 -13.76 1.81
CA GLN A 171 6.60 -14.79 2.46
C GLN A 171 5.75 -15.80 3.25
N SER A 172 4.70 -15.35 3.95
CA SER A 172 3.81 -16.22 4.74
C SER A 172 3.10 -17.28 3.92
N ILE A 173 2.93 -17.05 2.63
CA ILE A 173 2.33 -17.99 1.69
C ILE A 173 3.34 -18.62 0.71
N GLY A 174 4.64 -18.46 0.95
CA GLY A 174 5.71 -19.02 0.13
C GLY A 174 5.90 -18.33 -1.22
N MET A 175 5.54 -17.05 -1.32
CA MET A 175 5.82 -16.18 -2.46
C MET A 175 6.94 -15.16 -2.14
N ILE A 176 7.48 -14.55 -3.18
CA ILE A 176 8.46 -13.47 -3.07
C ILE A 176 7.85 -12.18 -3.63
N SER A 177 7.72 -11.15 -2.78
CA SER A 177 7.42 -9.78 -3.22
C SER A 177 8.69 -9.09 -3.70
N LYS A 178 8.63 -8.49 -4.88
CA LYS A 178 9.73 -7.74 -5.51
C LYS A 178 9.28 -6.30 -5.81
N PRO A 179 9.39 -5.39 -4.85
CA PRO A 179 9.07 -3.97 -5.02
C PRO A 179 10.25 -3.22 -5.68
N PRO A 180 10.20 -2.84 -6.97
CA PRO A 180 11.34 -2.25 -7.69
C PRO A 180 11.81 -0.91 -7.10
N PHE A 181 10.90 -0.10 -6.56
CA PHE A 181 11.26 1.19 -5.97
C PHE A 181 12.06 1.07 -4.67
N LEU A 182 12.06 -0.11 -4.02
CA LEU A 182 12.89 -0.36 -2.85
C LEU A 182 14.32 -0.80 -3.20
N ASP A 183 14.65 -0.91 -4.50
CA ASP A 183 16.03 -1.15 -4.91
C ASP A 183 16.97 -0.05 -4.36
N PRO A 184 18.12 -0.41 -3.78
CA PRO A 184 19.04 0.55 -3.17
C PRO A 184 19.46 1.69 -4.09
N GLU A 185 19.60 1.42 -5.38
CA GLU A 185 20.01 2.43 -6.36
C GLU A 185 18.89 3.47 -6.59
N PHE A 186 17.62 3.01 -6.71
CA PHE A 186 16.48 3.91 -6.81
C PHE A 186 16.29 4.74 -5.54
N LYS A 187 16.38 4.11 -4.37
CA LYS A 187 16.31 4.79 -3.07
C LYS A 187 17.38 5.87 -2.95
N SER A 188 18.62 5.55 -3.28
CA SER A 188 19.73 6.51 -3.22
C SER A 188 19.50 7.72 -4.12
N PHE A 189 18.97 7.50 -5.32
CA PHE A 189 18.62 8.59 -6.23
C PHE A 189 17.45 9.42 -5.70
N ALA A 190 16.38 8.78 -5.23
CA ALA A 190 15.22 9.46 -4.65
C ALA A 190 15.62 10.37 -3.48
N TYR A 191 16.53 9.91 -2.60
CA TYR A 191 17.06 10.70 -1.48
C TYR A 191 17.85 11.94 -1.89
N SER A 192 18.38 11.96 -3.12
CA SER A 192 19.11 13.09 -3.68
C SER A 192 18.22 14.14 -4.35
N ILE A 193 16.94 13.84 -4.57
CA ILE A 193 15.99 14.75 -5.21
C ILE A 193 15.62 15.88 -4.24
N ASP A 194 15.65 17.13 -4.73
CA ASP A 194 15.18 18.28 -3.95
C ASP A 194 13.68 18.11 -3.62
N PRO A 195 13.27 18.20 -2.34
CA PRO A 195 11.86 18.14 -1.95
C PRO A 195 10.92 19.08 -2.72
N LYS A 196 11.43 20.22 -3.22
CA LYS A 196 10.69 21.16 -4.10
C LYS A 196 10.17 20.51 -5.39
N LEU A 197 10.79 19.41 -5.83
CA LEU A 197 10.40 18.65 -7.00
C LEU A 197 9.46 17.46 -6.64
N MET A 198 9.30 17.16 -5.37
CA MET A 198 8.41 16.09 -4.92
C MET A 198 6.95 16.57 -4.78
N ILE A 199 6.76 17.78 -4.23
CA ILE A 199 5.44 18.38 -4.05
C ILE A 199 5.39 19.69 -4.84
N ARG A 200 4.40 19.81 -5.73
CA ARG A 200 4.26 21.02 -6.56
C ARG A 200 2.82 21.30 -6.97
N LYS A 201 2.49 22.60 -7.09
CA LYS A 201 1.22 23.02 -7.69
C LYS A 201 1.33 22.96 -9.21
N GLU A 202 0.42 22.22 -9.84
CA GLU A 202 0.24 22.14 -11.29
C GLU A 202 -1.23 21.82 -11.60
N ARG A 203 -1.76 22.29 -12.73
CA ARG A 203 -3.17 22.07 -13.14
C ARG A 203 -4.16 22.42 -12.01
N GLU A 204 -3.97 23.57 -11.35
CA GLU A 204 -4.77 24.09 -10.23
C GLU A 204 -4.80 23.24 -8.96
N LYS A 205 -3.99 22.18 -8.85
CA LYS A 205 -3.90 21.29 -7.69
C LYS A 205 -2.47 21.16 -7.19
N ILE A 206 -2.32 20.74 -5.93
CA ILE A 206 -1.03 20.32 -5.35
C ILE A 206 -0.87 18.83 -5.58
N TRP A 207 0.29 18.43 -6.06
CA TRP A 207 0.62 17.07 -6.41
C TRP A 207 1.85 16.58 -5.66
N GLY A 208 1.72 15.48 -4.92
CA GLY A 208 2.85 14.68 -4.48
C GLY A 208 3.40 13.83 -5.62
N LYS A 209 4.61 13.34 -5.46
CA LYS A 209 5.32 12.59 -6.51
C LYS A 209 5.42 13.38 -7.84
N TRP A 210 5.47 14.71 -7.77
CA TRP A 210 5.36 15.56 -8.95
C TRP A 210 6.42 15.24 -9.99
N ILE A 211 7.67 15.05 -9.58
CA ILE A 211 8.78 14.83 -10.52
C ILE A 211 8.62 13.54 -11.33
N ILE A 212 8.13 12.45 -10.71
CA ILE A 212 7.92 11.21 -11.44
C ILE A 212 6.67 11.26 -12.31
N ARG A 213 5.63 12.01 -11.91
CA ARG A 213 4.50 12.31 -12.80
C ARG A 213 4.99 13.01 -14.06
N LYS A 214 5.82 14.03 -13.92
CA LYS A 214 6.45 14.74 -15.05
C LYS A 214 7.34 13.83 -15.89
N ALA A 215 8.02 12.88 -15.27
CA ALA A 215 8.84 11.92 -15.98
C ALA A 215 8.02 10.98 -16.89
N TYR A 216 6.78 10.66 -16.53
CA TYR A 216 5.91 9.75 -17.26
C TYR A 216 4.75 10.44 -18.01
N GLU A 217 4.68 11.77 -17.98
CA GLU A 217 3.70 12.55 -18.75
C GLU A 217 3.91 12.30 -20.26
N GLY A 218 2.79 11.98 -20.94
CA GLY A 218 2.81 11.62 -22.37
C GLY A 218 3.30 10.19 -22.68
N LEU A 219 3.69 9.40 -21.68
CA LEU A 219 4.04 7.98 -21.84
C LEU A 219 2.94 7.06 -21.29
N ILE A 220 2.30 7.48 -20.23
CA ILE A 220 1.15 6.84 -19.59
C ILE A 220 -0.03 7.81 -19.69
N PRO A 221 -1.29 7.33 -19.82
CA PRO A 221 -2.47 8.20 -19.91
C PRO A 221 -2.54 9.23 -18.79
N ASP A 222 -2.98 10.44 -19.13
CA ASP A 222 -3.10 11.55 -18.18
C ASP A 222 -4.04 11.21 -17.00
N GLU A 223 -5.07 10.40 -17.24
CA GLU A 223 -5.99 9.91 -16.20
C GLU A 223 -5.28 9.09 -15.12
N ILE A 224 -4.15 8.48 -15.45
CA ILE A 224 -3.30 7.73 -14.52
C ILE A 224 -2.22 8.63 -13.94
N VAL A 225 -1.48 9.33 -14.81
CA VAL A 225 -0.37 10.20 -14.39
C VAL A 225 -0.87 11.27 -13.42
N TRP A 226 -2.02 11.86 -13.68
CA TRP A 226 -2.61 12.93 -12.86
C TRP A 226 -3.81 12.45 -12.03
N ARG A 227 -3.90 11.14 -11.77
CA ARG A 227 -4.85 10.57 -10.81
C ARG A 227 -4.52 11.05 -9.39
N LEU A 228 -5.54 11.47 -8.65
CA LEU A 228 -5.38 11.72 -7.22
C LEU A 228 -5.03 10.42 -6.48
N LYS A 229 -4.16 10.54 -5.47
CA LYS A 229 -3.84 9.41 -4.60
C LYS A 229 -5.12 8.87 -3.96
N THR A 230 -5.41 7.62 -4.23
CA THR A 230 -6.48 6.87 -3.60
C THR A 230 -5.86 5.86 -2.64
N PRO A 231 -6.13 5.91 -1.33
CA PRO A 231 -5.68 4.87 -0.40
C PRO A 231 -6.16 3.50 -0.85
N LEU A 232 -5.38 2.46 -0.57
CA LEU A 232 -5.65 1.08 -1.00
C LEU A 232 -7.03 0.59 -0.55
N GLU A 233 -7.46 0.96 0.65
CA GLU A 233 -8.76 0.61 1.19
C GLU A 233 -9.95 1.18 0.37
N PHE A 234 -9.79 2.37 -0.22
CA PHE A 234 -10.80 2.94 -1.12
C PHE A 234 -10.72 2.31 -2.52
N GLY A 235 -9.51 2.03 -2.99
CA GLY A 235 -9.27 1.40 -4.28
C GLY A 235 -9.84 -0.01 -4.35
N SER A 236 -9.62 -0.81 -3.32
CA SER A 236 -10.10 -2.20 -3.19
C SER A 236 -11.53 -2.33 -2.66
N GLY A 237 -12.10 -1.25 -2.08
CA GLY A 237 -13.43 -1.27 -1.47
C GLY A 237 -13.48 -1.79 -0.04
N THR A 238 -12.35 -2.03 0.63
CA THR A 238 -12.32 -2.51 2.02
C THR A 238 -12.81 -1.47 3.05
N THR A 239 -13.04 -0.23 2.64
CA THR A 239 -13.69 0.82 3.45
C THR A 239 -15.09 0.45 3.93
N ILE A 240 -15.71 -0.61 3.39
CA ILE A 240 -17.01 -1.11 3.86
C ILE A 240 -16.90 -1.92 5.17
N PHE A 241 -15.72 -2.38 5.57
CA PHE A 241 -15.52 -3.24 6.75
C PHE A 241 -16.12 -2.67 8.04
N PRO A 242 -15.99 -1.37 8.38
CA PRO A 242 -16.66 -0.80 9.54
C PRO A 242 -18.17 -1.04 9.55
N LYS A 243 -18.85 -0.93 8.38
CA LYS A 243 -20.29 -1.19 8.26
C LYS A 243 -20.63 -2.66 8.50
N VAL A 244 -19.77 -3.58 8.08
CA VAL A 244 -19.94 -5.02 8.29
C VAL A 244 -19.87 -5.33 9.80
N PHE A 245 -18.85 -4.83 10.48
CA PHE A 245 -18.65 -5.09 11.93
C PHE A 245 -19.70 -4.38 12.78
N ASN A 246 -20.16 -3.18 12.40
CA ASN A 246 -21.26 -2.48 13.07
C ASN A 246 -22.58 -3.27 13.05
N LYS A 247 -22.82 -4.07 12.01
CA LYS A 247 -23.99 -4.95 11.95
C LYS A 247 -23.78 -6.26 12.72
N LYS A 248 -22.54 -6.74 12.80
CA LYS A 248 -22.20 -8.05 13.39
C LYS A 248 -22.08 -8.00 14.92
N ILE A 249 -21.61 -6.88 15.47
CA ILE A 249 -21.31 -6.70 16.88
C ILE A 249 -22.38 -5.78 17.50
N THR A 250 -23.03 -6.21 18.61
CA THR A 250 -23.99 -5.39 19.33
C THR A 250 -23.33 -4.28 20.13
N ASP A 251 -24.06 -3.19 20.41
CA ASP A 251 -23.52 -2.09 21.22
C ASP A 251 -23.17 -2.54 22.64
N SER A 252 -24.02 -3.35 23.27
CA SER A 252 -23.78 -3.88 24.61
C SER A 252 -22.50 -4.74 24.70
N TYR A 253 -22.26 -5.59 23.70
CA TYR A 253 -21.02 -6.37 23.64
C TYR A 253 -19.79 -5.47 23.46
N PHE A 254 -19.89 -4.48 22.58
CA PHE A 254 -18.82 -3.51 22.35
C PHE A 254 -18.47 -2.74 23.63
N GLU A 255 -19.47 -2.21 24.35
CA GLU A 255 -19.27 -1.44 25.58
C GLU A 255 -18.63 -2.31 26.70
N GLU A 256 -19.16 -3.52 26.91
CA GLU A 256 -18.60 -4.47 27.89
C GLU A 256 -17.13 -4.78 27.61
N LYS A 257 -16.83 -5.16 26.34
CA LYS A 257 -15.47 -5.59 25.96
C LYS A 257 -14.47 -4.45 25.92
N SER A 258 -14.89 -3.28 25.44
CA SER A 258 -14.02 -2.09 25.39
C SER A 258 -13.61 -1.67 26.80
N LYS A 259 -14.56 -1.65 27.75
CA LYS A 259 -14.26 -1.39 29.15
C LYS A 259 -13.31 -2.43 29.76
N LYS A 260 -13.60 -3.72 29.53
CA LYS A 260 -12.75 -4.81 30.00
C LYS A 260 -11.31 -4.70 29.50
N TYR A 261 -11.12 -4.44 28.19
CA TYR A 261 -9.79 -4.36 27.61
C TYR A 261 -9.04 -3.08 28.02
N LEU A 262 -9.76 -1.98 28.26
CA LEU A 262 -9.15 -0.80 28.84
C LEU A 262 -8.67 -1.06 30.28
N ASP A 263 -9.50 -1.71 31.11
CA ASP A 263 -9.19 -1.95 32.51
C ASP A 263 -8.07 -2.98 32.71
N VAL A 264 -8.08 -4.05 31.94
CA VAL A 264 -7.16 -5.20 32.10
C VAL A 264 -5.92 -5.07 31.22
N ASP A 265 -6.12 -4.85 29.92
CA ASP A 265 -5.07 -4.90 28.92
C ASP A 265 -4.44 -3.53 28.63
N LYS A 266 -5.03 -2.45 29.17
CA LYS A 266 -4.66 -1.03 28.92
C LYS A 266 -4.74 -0.64 27.45
N VAL A 267 -5.66 -1.25 26.71
CA VAL A 267 -5.90 -1.00 25.29
C VAL A 267 -7.21 -0.25 25.09
N THR A 268 -7.13 0.91 24.43
CA THR A 268 -8.32 1.70 24.05
C THR A 268 -8.88 1.17 22.74
N ILE A 269 -10.06 0.59 22.76
CA ILE A 269 -10.78 0.12 21.57
C ILE A 269 -11.63 1.26 21.02
N ARG A 270 -11.42 1.63 19.76
CA ARG A 270 -12.02 2.82 19.12
C ARG A 270 -13.43 2.57 18.54
N ASP A 271 -13.64 1.38 17.97
CA ASP A 271 -14.87 0.98 17.30
C ASP A 271 -15.00 -0.56 17.23
N LYS A 272 -16.11 -1.04 16.67
CA LYS A 272 -16.42 -2.47 16.60
C LYS A 272 -15.50 -3.26 15.67
N GLU A 273 -14.98 -2.62 14.62
CA GLU A 273 -13.97 -3.21 13.73
C GLU A 273 -12.67 -3.42 14.50
N HIS A 274 -12.20 -2.39 15.21
CA HIS A 274 -11.02 -2.46 16.06
C HIS A 274 -11.15 -3.53 17.15
N LEU A 275 -12.36 -3.63 17.76
CA LEU A 275 -12.66 -4.69 18.73
C LEU A 275 -12.47 -6.08 18.13
N PHE A 276 -13.04 -6.33 16.93
CA PHE A 276 -12.93 -7.61 16.26
C PHE A 276 -11.46 -8.00 15.97
N TYR A 277 -10.67 -7.06 15.49
CA TYR A 277 -9.25 -7.29 15.21
C TYR A 277 -8.45 -7.49 16.49
N TYR A 278 -8.73 -6.71 17.51
CA TYR A 278 -8.07 -6.88 18.81
C TYR A 278 -8.36 -8.22 19.45
N GLU A 279 -9.58 -8.73 19.39
CA GLU A 279 -9.93 -10.05 19.91
C GLU A 279 -9.18 -11.17 19.20
N ILE A 280 -8.99 -11.07 17.88
CA ILE A 280 -8.16 -12.01 17.12
C ILE A 280 -6.70 -11.91 17.56
N PHE A 281 -6.14 -10.71 17.61
CA PHE A 281 -4.77 -10.48 18.07
C PHE A 281 -4.56 -11.07 19.48
N ARG A 282 -5.44 -10.72 20.40
CA ARG A 282 -5.37 -11.16 21.79
C ARG A 282 -5.46 -12.68 21.94
N SER A 283 -6.27 -13.33 21.11
CA SER A 283 -6.41 -14.79 21.13
C SER A 283 -5.14 -15.54 20.68
N HIS A 284 -4.38 -14.92 19.78
CA HIS A 284 -3.14 -15.51 19.25
C HIS A 284 -1.90 -15.16 20.07
N PHE A 285 -1.82 -13.96 20.58
CA PHE A 285 -0.59 -13.42 21.15
C PHE A 285 -0.69 -13.00 22.63
N GLY A 286 -1.90 -12.83 23.17
CA GLY A 286 -2.07 -12.27 24.50
C GLY A 286 -2.11 -10.73 24.51
N ILE A 287 -1.65 -10.14 25.60
CA ILE A 287 -1.71 -8.70 25.83
C ILE A 287 -0.56 -7.99 25.09
N PRO A 288 -0.82 -6.87 24.36
CA PRO A 288 0.23 -6.19 23.59
C PRO A 288 1.46 -5.81 24.40
N SER A 289 1.30 -5.35 25.64
CA SER A 289 2.42 -5.02 26.53
C SER A 289 3.34 -6.19 26.86
N GLU A 290 2.87 -7.43 26.70
CA GLU A 290 3.69 -8.64 26.89
C GLU A 290 4.36 -9.06 25.59
N VAL A 291 3.66 -8.88 24.46
CA VAL A 291 4.15 -9.25 23.13
C VAL A 291 5.29 -8.33 22.67
N PHE A 292 5.21 -7.04 22.99
CA PHE A 292 6.14 -6.01 22.53
C PHE A 292 7.13 -5.53 23.60
N LYS A 293 7.34 -6.31 24.68
CA LYS A 293 8.23 -5.95 25.79
C LYS A 293 9.65 -5.58 25.38
N ASP A 294 10.19 -6.25 24.35
CA ASP A 294 11.56 -6.07 23.88
C ASP A 294 11.67 -5.20 22.60
N SER A 295 10.55 -4.80 22.04
CA SER A 295 10.57 -3.79 21.01
C SER A 295 10.84 -2.45 21.71
N GLU A 296 12.05 -1.91 21.59
CA GLU A 296 12.27 -0.48 21.87
C GLU A 296 11.19 0.28 21.14
N GLY A 297 10.21 0.76 21.90
CA GLY A 297 8.95 1.27 21.39
C GLY A 297 9.19 2.40 20.40
N LYS A 298 9.27 2.07 19.14
CA LYS A 298 9.05 3.05 18.07
C LYS A 298 7.57 3.39 18.15
N GLN A 299 7.25 4.37 19.00
CA GLN A 299 5.91 4.94 19.04
C GLN A 299 5.54 5.33 17.61
N CYS A 300 4.43 4.79 17.13
CA CYS A 300 3.83 5.28 15.91
C CYS A 300 3.70 6.81 16.04
N PRO A 301 4.27 7.61 15.13
CA PRO A 301 4.18 9.07 15.22
C PRO A 301 2.72 9.57 15.19
N TYR A 302 1.77 8.72 14.82
CA TYR A 302 0.34 9.04 14.67
C TYR A 302 -0.55 8.55 15.83
N CYS A 303 -0.11 7.56 16.64
CA CYS A 303 -0.87 7.06 17.80
C CYS A 303 -0.03 7.19 19.07
N LYS A 304 0.28 8.43 19.44
CA LYS A 304 0.83 8.75 20.76
C LYS A 304 -0.11 8.29 21.85
#